data_4e56a67bbe9a46929dbafca3ca44c9c7
#
_entry.id   4e56a67bbe9a46929dbafca3ca44c9c7
#
_cell.length_a   1.000
_cell.length_b   1.000
_cell.length_c   1.000
_cell.angle_alpha   90.00
_cell.angle_beta   90.00
_cell.angle_gamma   90.00
#
_symmetry.space_group_name_H-M   'P 1'
#
loop_
_entity.id
_entity.type
_entity.pdbx_description
1 polymer ?
#
loop_
_entity_poly.entity_id
_entity_poly.type
_entity_poly.pdbx_seq_one_letter_code
_entity_poly.pdbx_strand_id
1 'polypeptide(L)'
;MRVELHNISLRLGGKPIFQNFSLMLEEGEKVLLKGPSGSGKSSLLRLVLGFVMPDKGRVLIDGEALKRENVWALRRRMAFVPQEWNVGSGTVEAFIREIFSYRANQHLKYEEEQVLAQFAQFELEAEKLTQAFSKLSGGEKQRISLVIALLLDRELYLLDEATSAMDRALRDKVIAHLAGQEGKTMIIVSHDEGWKKYGFRELMLSS
;
A
#
# COMPACT_ATOMS: atom_id res chain seq x y z
N MET A 1 -4.03 -0.82 -13.45
CA MET A 1 -3.28 0.48 -13.39
C MET A 1 -1.82 0.22 -13.69
N ARG A 2 -1.28 0.79 -14.77
CA ARG A 2 0.13 0.71 -15.17
C ARG A 2 0.94 1.81 -14.50
N VAL A 3 2.18 1.51 -14.05
CA VAL A 3 3.08 2.46 -13.38
C VAL A 3 4.42 2.50 -14.11
N GLU A 4 4.88 3.69 -14.47
CA GLU A 4 6.16 3.88 -15.15
C GLU A 4 6.98 4.97 -14.48
N LEU A 5 8.23 4.67 -14.18
CA LEU A 5 9.23 5.61 -13.72
C LEU A 5 10.29 5.72 -14.81
N HIS A 6 10.49 6.90 -15.39
CA HIS A 6 11.42 7.14 -16.48
C HIS A 6 12.58 8.00 -16.04
N ASN A 7 13.80 7.44 -16.03
CA ASN A 7 15.06 8.12 -15.77
C ASN A 7 15.03 8.98 -14.50
N ILE A 8 14.43 8.43 -13.43
CA ILE A 8 14.25 9.12 -12.15
C ILE A 8 15.61 9.41 -11.50
N SER A 9 15.85 10.67 -11.21
CA SER A 9 16.88 11.08 -10.25
C SER A 9 16.20 11.80 -9.10
N LEU A 10 16.54 11.41 -7.88
CA LEU A 10 15.95 11.94 -6.65
C LEU A 10 17.03 12.11 -5.58
N ARG A 11 17.05 13.27 -4.93
CA ARG A 11 17.87 13.54 -3.74
C ARG A 11 16.95 13.91 -2.59
N LEU A 12 17.21 13.35 -1.42
CA LEU A 12 16.52 13.71 -0.18
C LEU A 12 17.55 14.10 0.88
N GLY A 13 17.39 15.27 1.49
CA GLY A 13 18.35 15.79 2.45
C GLY A 13 19.78 15.89 1.91
N GLY A 14 19.92 16.21 0.62
CA GLY A 14 21.22 16.30 -0.06
C GLY A 14 21.82 14.95 -0.51
N LYS A 15 21.27 13.82 -0.05
CA LYS A 15 21.77 12.47 -0.43
C LYS A 15 21.07 11.97 -1.70
N PRO A 16 21.79 11.40 -2.67
CA PRO A 16 21.18 10.75 -3.82
C PRO A 16 20.46 9.48 -3.37
N ILE A 17 19.19 9.34 -3.77
CA ILE A 17 18.38 8.13 -3.53
C ILE A 17 18.26 7.33 -4.82
N PHE A 18 17.97 8.01 -5.93
CA PHE A 18 17.94 7.42 -7.27
C PHE A 18 18.80 8.24 -8.24
N GLN A 19 19.47 7.53 -9.13
CA GLN A 19 20.25 8.11 -10.23
C GLN A 19 19.90 7.39 -11.53
N ASN A 20 19.15 8.07 -12.41
CA ASN A 20 18.72 7.53 -13.70
C ASN A 20 17.96 6.20 -13.58
N PHE A 21 17.14 6.04 -12.53
CA PHE A 21 16.38 4.83 -12.25
C PHE A 21 15.12 4.77 -13.12
N SER A 22 14.87 3.61 -13.72
CA SER A 22 13.65 3.36 -14.49
C SER A 22 13.00 2.06 -14.05
N LEU A 23 11.68 2.06 -14.01
CA LEU A 23 10.86 0.91 -13.65
C LEU A 23 9.55 0.99 -14.42
N MET A 24 9.08 -0.16 -14.88
CA MET A 24 7.76 -0.30 -15.47
C MET A 24 7.04 -1.49 -14.83
N LEU A 25 5.79 -1.26 -14.44
CA LEU A 25 4.83 -2.26 -14.03
C LEU A 25 3.64 -2.21 -14.96
N GLU A 26 3.29 -3.36 -15.52
CA GLU A 26 2.06 -3.50 -16.28
C GLU A 26 0.85 -3.61 -15.36
N GLU A 27 -0.34 -3.39 -15.92
CA GLU A 27 -1.59 -3.58 -15.20
C GLU A 27 -1.71 -5.02 -14.68
N GLY A 28 -2.09 -5.16 -13.41
CA GLY A 28 -2.21 -6.47 -12.74
C GLY A 28 -0.87 -7.05 -12.29
N GLU A 29 0.26 -6.43 -12.64
CA GLU A 29 1.58 -6.92 -12.21
C GLU A 29 1.81 -6.68 -10.72
N LYS A 30 2.46 -7.64 -10.07
CA LYS A 30 2.80 -7.60 -8.65
C LYS A 30 4.31 -7.65 -8.48
N VAL A 31 4.87 -6.63 -7.84
CA VAL A 31 6.32 -6.47 -7.65
C VAL A 31 6.67 -6.43 -6.18
N LEU A 32 7.67 -7.21 -5.80
CA LEU A 32 8.28 -7.22 -4.48
C LEU A 32 9.59 -6.42 -4.52
N LEU A 33 9.60 -5.27 -3.84
CA LEU A 33 10.80 -4.44 -3.69
C LEU A 33 11.65 -4.94 -2.54
N LYS A 34 12.87 -5.30 -2.84
CA LYS A 34 13.91 -5.72 -1.89
C LYS A 34 15.09 -4.76 -1.90
N GLY A 35 15.88 -4.81 -0.87
CA GLY A 35 17.11 -4.02 -0.74
C GLY A 35 17.41 -3.64 0.71
N PRO A 36 18.62 -3.19 1.01
CA PRO A 36 19.02 -2.80 2.36
C PRO A 36 18.20 -1.61 2.87
N SER A 37 18.27 -1.35 4.17
CA SER A 37 17.71 -0.12 4.73
C SER A 37 18.35 1.10 4.07
N GLY A 38 17.54 2.09 3.74
CA GLY A 38 18.02 3.30 3.04
C GLY A 38 18.15 3.19 1.52
N SER A 39 17.91 2.03 0.89
CA SER A 39 18.01 1.88 -0.59
C SER A 39 16.91 2.58 -1.38
N GLY A 40 16.00 3.30 -0.73
CA GLY A 40 14.96 4.07 -1.43
C GLY A 40 13.61 3.39 -1.60
N LYS A 41 13.36 2.21 -1.00
CA LYS A 41 12.09 1.48 -1.14
C LYS A 41 10.86 2.34 -0.83
N SER A 42 10.80 2.92 0.35
CA SER A 42 9.69 3.83 0.73
C SER A 42 9.70 5.12 -0.09
N SER A 43 10.87 5.58 -0.57
CA SER A 43 10.96 6.75 -1.45
C SER A 43 10.34 6.46 -2.83
N LEU A 44 10.49 5.24 -3.34
CA LEU A 44 9.83 4.79 -4.57
C LEU A 44 8.30 4.82 -4.40
N LEU A 45 7.76 4.30 -3.30
CA LEU A 45 6.33 4.37 -3.03
C LEU A 45 5.85 5.83 -2.93
N ARG A 46 6.63 6.71 -2.29
CA ARG A 46 6.32 8.14 -2.19
C ARG A 46 6.35 8.87 -3.54
N LEU A 47 7.25 8.46 -4.46
CA LEU A 47 7.26 8.97 -5.84
C LEU A 47 5.99 8.58 -6.59
N VAL A 48 5.58 7.30 -6.52
CA VAL A 48 4.35 6.81 -7.16
C VAL A 48 3.11 7.50 -6.59
N LEU A 49 3.08 7.75 -5.28
CA LEU A 49 2.01 8.52 -4.62
C LEU A 49 2.08 10.03 -4.92
N GLY A 50 3.17 10.53 -5.52
CA GLY A 50 3.38 11.95 -5.73
C GLY A 50 3.53 12.77 -4.44
N PHE A 51 3.95 12.13 -3.32
CA PHE A 51 4.34 12.82 -2.10
C PHE A 51 5.71 13.49 -2.25
N VAL A 52 6.52 12.94 -3.15
CA VAL A 52 7.80 13.47 -3.55
C VAL A 52 7.84 13.52 -5.07
N MET A 53 8.32 14.62 -5.63
CA MET A 53 8.56 14.74 -7.06
C MET A 53 10.03 14.47 -7.37
N PRO A 54 10.37 13.83 -8.48
CA PRO A 54 11.76 13.60 -8.84
C PRO A 54 12.45 14.91 -9.26
N ASP A 55 13.77 15.01 -9.03
CA ASP A 55 14.59 16.12 -9.52
C ASP A 55 14.73 16.07 -11.05
N LYS A 56 14.81 14.84 -11.62
CA LYS A 56 14.83 14.57 -13.06
C LYS A 56 14.02 13.33 -13.35
N GLY A 57 13.53 13.24 -14.60
CA GLY A 57 12.68 12.14 -15.03
C GLY A 57 11.20 12.42 -14.79
N ARG A 58 10.39 11.41 -14.91
CA ARG A 58 8.93 11.52 -14.73
C ARG A 58 8.31 10.20 -14.27
N VAL A 59 7.23 10.31 -13.51
CA VAL A 59 6.37 9.19 -13.15
C VAL A 59 5.12 9.27 -14.03
N LEU A 60 4.75 8.17 -14.65
CA LEU A 60 3.51 8.05 -15.43
C LEU A 60 2.62 7.01 -14.75
N ILE A 61 1.33 7.29 -14.71
CA ILE A 61 0.28 6.39 -14.27
C ILE A 61 -0.73 6.25 -15.41
N ASP A 62 -0.88 5.05 -15.95
CA ASP A 62 -1.67 4.77 -17.17
C ASP A 62 -1.29 5.70 -18.34
N GLY A 63 -0.01 6.00 -18.49
CA GLY A 63 0.51 6.89 -19.53
C GLY A 63 0.36 8.39 -19.22
N GLU A 64 -0.36 8.77 -18.15
CA GLU A 64 -0.51 10.15 -17.73
C GLU A 64 0.61 10.57 -16.76
N ALA A 65 1.30 11.67 -17.07
CA ALA A 65 2.35 12.16 -16.19
C ALA A 65 1.77 12.64 -14.85
N LEU A 66 2.32 12.11 -13.75
CA LEU A 66 1.98 12.52 -12.40
C LEU A 66 2.45 13.97 -12.16
N LYS A 67 1.51 14.85 -11.86
CA LYS A 67 1.72 16.28 -11.63
C LYS A 67 0.89 16.73 -10.43
N ARG A 68 1.18 17.94 -9.93
CA ARG A 68 0.43 18.53 -8.81
C ARG A 68 -1.06 18.68 -9.11
N GLU A 69 -1.40 18.93 -10.37
CA GLU A 69 -2.77 19.20 -10.83
C GLU A 69 -3.64 17.92 -10.82
N ASN A 70 -3.05 16.76 -11.15
CA ASN A 70 -3.79 15.49 -11.29
C ASN A 70 -3.55 14.48 -10.15
N VAL A 71 -2.58 14.74 -9.26
CA VAL A 71 -2.17 13.80 -8.21
C VAL A 71 -3.33 13.29 -7.33
N TRP A 72 -4.29 14.17 -7.03
CA TRP A 72 -5.45 13.78 -6.22
C TRP A 72 -6.40 12.84 -6.95
N ALA A 73 -6.59 13.03 -8.26
CA ALA A 73 -7.40 12.14 -9.08
C ALA A 73 -6.75 10.75 -9.19
N LEU A 74 -5.43 10.71 -9.37
CA LEU A 74 -4.68 9.45 -9.46
C LEU A 74 -4.63 8.72 -8.11
N ARG A 75 -4.42 9.42 -6.99
CA ARG A 75 -4.41 8.82 -5.65
C ARG A 75 -5.73 8.15 -5.27
N ARG A 76 -6.86 8.63 -5.78
CA ARG A 76 -8.16 7.98 -5.54
C ARG A 76 -8.24 6.55 -6.07
N ARG A 77 -7.34 6.18 -6.97
CA ARG A 77 -7.24 4.84 -7.57
C ARG A 77 -6.17 3.99 -6.88
N MET A 78 -5.52 4.52 -5.83
CA MET A 78 -4.43 3.87 -5.10
C MET A 78 -4.83 3.62 -3.65
N ALA A 79 -4.38 2.49 -3.09
CA ALA A 79 -4.39 2.20 -1.66
C ALA A 79 -2.95 2.17 -1.15
N PHE A 80 -2.69 2.86 -0.07
CA PHE A 80 -1.37 2.88 0.56
C PHE A 80 -1.46 2.39 2.01
N VAL A 81 -0.68 1.38 2.32
CA VAL A 81 -0.51 0.87 3.67
C VAL A 81 0.93 1.15 4.10
N PRO A 82 1.15 2.14 4.99
CA PRO A 82 2.48 2.46 5.50
C PRO A 82 2.97 1.42 6.50
N GLN A 83 4.28 1.42 6.76
CA GLN A 83 4.91 0.55 7.74
C GLN A 83 4.34 0.77 9.15
N GLU A 84 4.12 2.01 9.54
CA GLU A 84 3.50 2.38 10.81
C GLU A 84 2.20 3.13 10.56
N TRP A 85 1.14 2.68 11.21
CA TRP A 85 -0.15 3.32 11.17
C TRP A 85 -0.46 4.01 12.49
N ASN A 86 -0.22 5.30 12.54
CA ASN A 86 -0.46 6.14 13.72
C ASN A 86 -1.69 7.07 13.55
N VAL A 87 -2.58 6.72 12.62
CA VAL A 87 -3.77 7.50 12.29
C VAL A 87 -5.02 6.75 12.74
N GLY A 88 -5.99 7.47 13.28
CA GLY A 88 -7.28 6.94 13.70
C GLY A 88 -7.70 7.52 15.04
N SER A 89 -8.95 7.92 15.14
CA SER A 89 -9.59 8.41 16.36
C SER A 89 -10.95 7.74 16.55
N GLY A 90 -11.46 7.74 17.76
CA GLY A 90 -12.71 7.07 18.06
C GLY A 90 -12.61 5.54 18.03
N THR A 91 -13.70 4.88 17.71
CA THR A 91 -13.73 3.42 17.51
C THR A 91 -13.25 3.05 16.12
N VAL A 92 -12.86 1.77 15.94
CA VAL A 92 -12.46 1.26 14.61
C VAL A 92 -13.59 1.42 13.61
N GLU A 93 -14.82 1.12 14.00
CA GLU A 93 -16.00 1.32 13.15
C GLU A 93 -16.17 2.77 12.73
N ALA A 94 -16.12 3.71 13.70
CA ALA A 94 -16.26 5.12 13.41
C ALA A 94 -15.19 5.59 12.41
N PHE A 95 -13.97 5.11 12.57
CA PHE A 95 -12.86 5.45 11.68
C PHE A 95 -13.07 4.88 10.26
N ILE A 96 -13.52 3.61 10.14
CA ILE A 96 -13.83 3.02 8.82
C ILE A 96 -14.97 3.79 8.17
N ARG A 97 -16.06 4.09 8.90
CA ARG A 97 -17.19 4.89 8.38
C ARG A 97 -16.75 6.28 7.93
N GLU A 98 -15.86 6.93 8.67
CA GLU A 98 -15.27 8.22 8.28
C GLU A 98 -14.57 8.12 6.94
N ILE A 99 -13.71 7.09 6.73
CA ILE A 99 -13.03 6.87 5.45
C ILE A 99 -14.04 6.68 4.31
N PHE A 100 -15.10 5.91 4.51
CA PHE A 100 -16.15 5.70 3.51
C PHE A 100 -16.94 6.99 3.21
N SER A 101 -17.04 7.91 4.17
CA SER A 101 -17.73 9.19 3.99
C SER A 101 -16.98 10.19 3.11
N TYR A 102 -15.68 10.00 2.89
CA TYR A 102 -14.90 10.90 2.07
C TYR A 102 -15.43 10.96 0.64
N ARG A 103 -15.43 12.15 0.03
CA ARG A 103 -15.92 12.37 -1.35
C ARG A 103 -15.34 11.40 -2.37
N ALA A 104 -14.09 10.97 -2.17
CA ALA A 104 -13.42 9.99 -3.03
C ALA A 104 -14.04 8.60 -2.97
N ASN A 105 -14.79 8.30 -1.91
CA ASN A 105 -15.31 6.97 -1.57
C ASN A 105 -16.84 6.91 -1.61
N GLN A 106 -17.55 7.98 -1.98
CA GLN A 106 -19.02 8.06 -1.97
C GLN A 106 -19.72 7.02 -2.85
N HIS A 107 -19.00 6.40 -3.79
CA HIS A 107 -19.51 5.29 -4.60
C HIS A 107 -19.47 3.94 -3.86
N LEU A 108 -18.76 3.86 -2.73
CA LEU A 108 -18.69 2.68 -1.88
C LEU A 108 -19.72 2.80 -0.77
N LYS A 109 -20.27 1.65 -0.37
CA LYS A 109 -21.16 1.56 0.79
C LYS A 109 -20.44 0.88 1.93
N TYR A 110 -20.60 1.43 3.13
CA TYR A 110 -20.18 0.72 4.32
C TYR A 110 -21.17 -0.41 4.59
N GLU A 111 -20.70 -1.62 4.57
CA GLU A 111 -21.46 -2.82 4.93
C GLU A 111 -20.70 -3.57 6.03
N GLU A 112 -21.27 -3.62 7.23
CA GLU A 112 -20.61 -4.23 8.39
C GLU A 112 -20.26 -5.69 8.16
N GLU A 113 -21.13 -6.42 7.47
CA GLU A 113 -20.91 -7.83 7.13
C GLU A 113 -19.62 -8.01 6.29
N GLN A 114 -19.37 -7.13 5.32
CA GLN A 114 -18.14 -7.16 4.53
C GLN A 114 -16.91 -6.83 5.38
N VAL A 115 -17.02 -5.87 6.30
CA VAL A 115 -15.94 -5.54 7.23
C VAL A 115 -15.60 -6.74 8.11
N LEU A 116 -16.61 -7.38 8.70
CA LEU A 116 -16.44 -8.56 9.56
C LEU A 116 -15.91 -9.77 8.78
N ALA A 117 -16.31 -9.95 7.52
CA ALA A 117 -15.75 -10.97 6.65
C ALA A 117 -14.25 -10.76 6.41
N GLN A 118 -13.83 -9.51 6.17
CA GLN A 118 -12.41 -9.17 6.07
C GLN A 118 -11.70 -9.35 7.42
N PHE A 119 -12.31 -8.96 8.54
CA PHE A 119 -11.75 -9.17 9.88
C PHE A 119 -11.41 -10.65 10.11
N ALA A 120 -12.32 -11.56 9.76
CA ALA A 120 -12.08 -13.00 9.88
C ALA A 120 -10.89 -13.49 9.03
N GLN A 121 -10.68 -12.94 7.82
CA GLN A 121 -9.52 -13.27 6.99
C GLN A 121 -8.18 -12.83 7.63
N PHE A 122 -8.21 -11.73 8.39
CA PHE A 122 -7.07 -11.16 9.08
C PHE A 122 -6.98 -11.54 10.56
N GLU A 123 -7.75 -12.51 11.01
CA GLU A 123 -7.81 -12.97 12.42
C GLU A 123 -8.01 -11.82 13.42
N LEU A 124 -8.90 -10.93 13.06
CA LEU A 124 -9.40 -9.87 13.93
C LEU A 124 -10.77 -10.29 14.49
N GLU A 125 -10.91 -10.21 15.80
CA GLU A 125 -12.18 -10.47 16.48
C GLU A 125 -13.20 -9.37 16.16
N ALA A 126 -14.49 -9.72 16.05
CA ALA A 126 -15.55 -8.77 15.72
C ALA A 126 -15.64 -7.61 16.72
N GLU A 127 -15.36 -7.89 18.00
CA GLU A 127 -15.35 -6.91 19.10
C GLU A 127 -14.33 -5.78 18.88
N LYS A 128 -13.30 -6.01 18.06
CA LYS A 128 -12.34 -4.96 17.67
C LYS A 128 -13.02 -3.80 16.95
N LEU A 129 -14.14 -4.04 16.30
CA LEU A 129 -14.87 -3.00 15.58
C LEU A 129 -15.34 -1.86 16.50
N THR A 130 -15.78 -2.21 17.71
CA THR A 130 -16.23 -1.24 18.72
C THR A 130 -15.10 -0.73 19.63
N GLN A 131 -13.90 -1.31 19.51
CA GLN A 131 -12.77 -0.91 20.35
C GLN A 131 -12.21 0.45 19.91
N ALA A 132 -11.75 1.26 20.88
CA ALA A 132 -11.05 2.50 20.57
C ALA A 132 -9.74 2.23 19.82
N PHE A 133 -9.50 2.97 18.74
CA PHE A 133 -8.32 2.79 17.87
C PHE A 133 -7.00 2.94 18.64
N SER A 134 -6.99 3.80 19.65
CA SER A 134 -5.82 4.02 20.53
C SER A 134 -5.44 2.81 21.39
N LYS A 135 -6.40 1.87 21.62
CA LYS A 135 -6.18 0.67 22.43
C LYS A 135 -5.66 -0.52 21.63
N LEU A 136 -5.61 -0.41 20.32
CA LEU A 136 -5.13 -1.47 19.45
C LEU A 136 -3.62 -1.61 19.53
N SER A 137 -3.13 -2.85 19.47
CA SER A 137 -1.71 -3.15 19.26
C SER A 137 -1.24 -2.71 17.88
N GLY A 138 0.06 -2.58 17.69
CA GLY A 138 0.64 -2.26 16.38
C GLY A 138 0.25 -3.26 15.29
N GLY A 139 0.25 -4.56 15.61
CA GLY A 139 -0.15 -5.61 14.68
C GLY A 139 -1.64 -5.56 14.33
N GLU A 140 -2.54 -5.25 15.28
CA GLU A 140 -3.96 -5.05 15.01
C GLU A 140 -4.19 -3.84 14.10
N LYS A 141 -3.52 -2.72 14.37
CA LYS A 141 -3.57 -1.53 13.52
C LYS A 141 -3.11 -1.83 12.10
N GLN A 142 -2.03 -2.59 11.95
CA GLN A 142 -1.50 -2.98 10.64
C GLN A 142 -2.50 -3.88 9.88
N ARG A 143 -3.12 -4.84 10.54
CA ARG A 143 -4.17 -5.70 9.95
C ARG A 143 -5.40 -4.89 9.54
N ILE A 144 -5.88 -3.99 10.40
CA ILE A 144 -7.00 -3.10 10.09
C ILE A 144 -6.68 -2.20 8.90
N SER A 145 -5.44 -1.72 8.77
CA SER A 145 -5.03 -0.90 7.63
C SER A 145 -5.11 -1.67 6.30
N LEU A 146 -4.72 -2.95 6.31
CA LEU A 146 -4.88 -3.83 5.15
C LEU A 146 -6.34 -4.11 4.83
N VAL A 147 -7.17 -4.38 5.86
CA VAL A 147 -8.63 -4.55 5.69
C VAL A 147 -9.23 -3.32 5.02
N ILE A 148 -8.91 -2.11 5.51
CA ILE A 148 -9.41 -0.86 4.91
C ILE A 148 -8.94 -0.74 3.46
N ALA A 149 -7.66 -1.01 3.18
CA ALA A 149 -7.13 -0.96 1.82
C ALA A 149 -7.90 -1.89 0.87
N LEU A 150 -8.22 -3.11 1.31
CA LEU A 150 -8.99 -4.08 0.52
C LEU A 150 -10.45 -3.66 0.34
N LEU A 151 -11.10 -3.16 1.40
CA LEU A 151 -12.48 -2.65 1.33
C LEU A 151 -12.63 -1.45 0.39
N LEU A 152 -11.59 -0.63 0.22
CA LEU A 152 -11.55 0.47 -0.74
C LEU A 152 -11.41 -0.01 -2.19
N ASP A 153 -11.02 -1.24 -2.43
CA ASP A 153 -10.96 -1.92 -3.73
C ASP A 153 -10.25 -1.12 -4.83
N ARG A 154 -9.06 -0.59 -4.55
CA ARG A 154 -8.29 0.24 -5.48
C ARG A 154 -7.59 -0.60 -6.55
N GLU A 155 -7.18 0.07 -7.63
CA GLU A 155 -6.48 -0.56 -8.75
C GLU A 155 -5.00 -0.82 -8.46
N LEU A 156 -4.36 0.07 -7.68
CA LEU A 156 -2.95 -0.02 -7.28
C LEU A 156 -2.82 -0.07 -5.77
N TYR A 157 -2.13 -1.09 -5.28
CA TYR A 157 -1.79 -1.23 -3.86
C TYR A 157 -0.30 -0.96 -3.66
N LEU A 158 0.00 -0.09 -2.73
CA LEU A 158 1.34 0.27 -2.29
C LEU A 158 1.48 -0.16 -0.83
N LEU A 159 2.24 -1.21 -0.57
CA LEU A 159 2.36 -1.82 0.75
C LEU A 159 3.79 -1.67 1.27
N ASP A 160 3.98 -0.92 2.34
CA ASP A 160 5.30 -0.70 2.95
C ASP A 160 5.40 -1.52 4.24
N GLU A 161 6.09 -2.68 4.19
CA GLU A 161 6.27 -3.62 5.30
C GLU A 161 4.95 -4.02 6.00
N ALA A 162 3.86 -4.09 5.24
CA ALA A 162 2.49 -4.19 5.75
C ALA A 162 2.17 -5.52 6.46
N THR A 163 3.07 -6.50 6.44
CA THR A 163 2.92 -7.80 7.12
C THR A 163 3.98 -8.06 8.21
N SER A 164 4.84 -7.07 8.49
CA SER A 164 6.01 -7.25 9.38
C SER A 164 5.66 -7.54 10.83
N ALA A 165 4.51 -7.07 11.33
CA ALA A 165 4.04 -7.26 12.71
C ALA A 165 3.17 -8.52 12.90
N MET A 166 3.12 -9.43 11.91
CA MET A 166 2.34 -10.66 11.96
C MET A 166 3.23 -11.87 12.26
N ASP A 167 2.72 -12.84 13.01
CA ASP A 167 3.37 -14.13 13.09
C ASP A 167 3.38 -14.85 11.73
N ARG A 168 4.14 -15.93 11.65
CA ARG A 168 4.37 -16.60 10.37
C ARG A 168 3.09 -17.18 9.76
N ALA A 169 2.22 -17.79 10.58
CA ALA A 169 1.01 -18.47 10.08
C ALA A 169 0.01 -17.45 9.50
N LEU A 170 -0.27 -16.40 10.26
CA LEU A 170 -1.14 -15.32 9.81
C LEU A 170 -0.56 -14.58 8.60
N ARG A 171 0.74 -14.31 8.60
CA ARG A 171 1.42 -13.66 7.49
C ARG A 171 1.32 -14.45 6.19
N ASP A 172 1.57 -15.78 6.23
CA ASP A 172 1.43 -16.66 5.07
C ASP A 172 -0.01 -16.63 4.51
N LYS A 173 -1.03 -16.60 5.39
CA LYS A 173 -2.44 -16.49 5.03
C LYS A 173 -2.76 -15.13 4.38
N VAL A 174 -2.26 -14.03 4.96
CA VAL A 174 -2.46 -12.68 4.43
C VAL A 174 -1.77 -12.50 3.08
N ILE A 175 -0.55 -13.01 2.93
CA ILE A 175 0.17 -13.01 1.65
C ILE A 175 -0.62 -13.77 0.58
N ALA A 176 -1.15 -14.97 0.90
CA ALA A 176 -1.98 -15.74 -0.02
C ALA A 176 -3.23 -14.96 -0.45
N HIS A 177 -3.90 -14.32 0.50
CA HIS A 177 -5.09 -13.51 0.24
C HIS A 177 -4.78 -12.31 -0.68
N LEU A 178 -3.71 -11.58 -0.42
CA LEU A 178 -3.26 -10.46 -1.27
C LEU A 178 -2.80 -10.93 -2.66
N ALA A 179 -2.10 -12.06 -2.72
CA ALA A 179 -1.67 -12.65 -3.99
C ALA A 179 -2.86 -13.05 -4.87
N GLY A 180 -3.95 -13.52 -4.26
CA GLY A 180 -5.20 -13.87 -4.93
C GLY A 180 -6.02 -12.69 -5.45
N GLN A 181 -5.65 -11.44 -5.18
CA GLN A 181 -6.34 -10.27 -5.72
C GLN A 181 -6.05 -10.13 -7.22
N GLU A 182 -6.96 -10.66 -8.04
CA GLU A 182 -6.83 -10.63 -9.51
C GLU A 182 -7.00 -9.21 -10.06
N GLY A 183 -6.27 -8.90 -11.15
CA GLY A 183 -6.34 -7.60 -11.82
C GLY A 183 -5.75 -6.42 -11.03
N LYS A 184 -5.32 -6.64 -9.77
CA LYS A 184 -4.73 -5.57 -8.94
C LYS A 184 -3.23 -5.47 -9.18
N THR A 185 -2.76 -4.26 -9.49
CA THR A 185 -1.34 -3.94 -9.53
C THR A 185 -0.83 -3.73 -8.11
N MET A 186 0.34 -4.29 -7.76
CA MET A 186 0.86 -4.15 -6.40
C MET A 186 2.36 -3.84 -6.41
N ILE A 187 2.77 -2.88 -5.59
CA ILE A 187 4.17 -2.62 -5.24
C ILE A 187 4.31 -2.87 -3.74
N ILE A 188 5.06 -3.90 -3.39
CA ILE A 188 5.18 -4.38 -2.03
C ILE A 188 6.63 -4.23 -1.58
N VAL A 189 6.86 -3.54 -0.50
CA VAL A 189 8.13 -3.53 0.23
C VAL A 189 8.04 -4.58 1.32
N SER A 190 8.87 -5.60 1.26
CA SER A 190 8.93 -6.61 2.32
C SER A 190 10.26 -7.36 2.30
N HIS A 191 10.70 -7.78 3.48
CA HIS A 191 11.82 -8.71 3.65
C HIS A 191 11.37 -10.18 3.72
N ASP A 192 10.05 -10.43 3.68
CA ASP A 192 9.52 -11.77 3.80
C ASP A 192 9.65 -12.58 2.49
N GLU A 193 10.18 -13.80 2.62
CA GLU A 193 10.35 -14.72 1.49
C GLU A 193 9.03 -15.41 1.09
N GLY A 194 7.97 -15.30 1.89
CA GLY A 194 6.67 -15.90 1.61
C GLY A 194 6.05 -15.40 0.30
N TRP A 195 6.34 -14.17 -0.10
CA TRP A 195 5.88 -13.57 -1.34
C TRP A 195 6.38 -14.28 -2.60
N LYS A 196 7.57 -14.91 -2.56
CA LYS A 196 8.16 -15.62 -3.71
C LYS A 196 7.30 -16.77 -4.21
N LYS A 197 6.55 -17.43 -3.33
CA LYS A 197 5.69 -18.57 -3.66
C LYS A 197 4.59 -18.23 -4.66
N TYR A 198 4.26 -16.94 -4.81
CA TYR A 198 3.14 -16.46 -5.61
C TYR A 198 3.54 -15.78 -6.92
N GLY A 199 4.80 -15.92 -7.33
CA GLY A 199 5.27 -15.42 -8.64
C GLY A 199 5.40 -13.92 -8.76
N PHE A 200 5.52 -13.20 -7.62
CA PHE A 200 5.82 -11.76 -7.64
C PHE A 200 7.18 -11.52 -8.28
N ARG A 201 7.27 -10.55 -9.20
CA ARG A 201 8.55 -10.13 -9.75
C ARG A 201 9.37 -9.43 -8.68
N GLU A 202 10.55 -9.96 -8.39
CA GLU A 202 11.46 -9.32 -7.44
C GLU A 202 12.26 -8.21 -8.11
N LEU A 203 12.31 -7.05 -7.46
CA LEU A 203 13.16 -5.93 -7.84
C LEU A 203 14.10 -5.60 -6.68
N MET A 204 15.39 -5.76 -6.90
CA MET A 204 16.42 -5.41 -5.93
C MET A 204 16.85 -3.97 -6.13
N LEU A 205 16.62 -3.11 -5.12
CA LEU A 205 17.16 -1.76 -5.08
C LEU A 205 18.55 -1.81 -4.44
N SER A 206 19.56 -1.40 -5.20
CA SER A 206 20.92 -1.18 -4.70
C SER A 206 21.06 0.25 -4.15
N SER A 207 21.87 0.38 -3.12
CA SER A 207 22.25 1.69 -2.55
C SER A 207 23.09 2.48 -3.52
#